data_0aa97504eec1cd58ea93238112ea5618
#
_entry.id   0aa97504eec1cd58ea93238112ea5618
#
_cell.length_a   1.000
_cell.length_b   1.000
_cell.length_c   1.000
_cell.angle_alpha   90.00
_cell.angle_beta   90.00
_cell.angle_gamma   90.00
#
_symmetry.space_group_name_H-M   'P 1'
#
loop_
_entity.id
_entity.type
_entity.pdbx_description
1 polymer ?
#
loop_
_entity_poly.entity_id
_entity_poly.type
_entity_poly.pdbx_seq_one_letter_code
_entity_poly.pdbx_strand_id
1 'polypeptide(L)'
;MTDYDAIIVGSGPNGLSAAVTLARAGLKVIVFERNATIGGGSRTSELTLPGFLHDVCSAVHPMALASGFFRRFKLDERIDLRVPEVSYGHPLDGGRAGIAWRDLDRTAEGLGVDGPAFKSLMGPLVANADRVAQFTGSQLLQLPRHPVTAALFGLRALEQGSPAWNLRFRQDVAPAMLSGVAAHSIRPMPSLSTAGAALSLGTYAHAHGWPIPIGGSQSIVNALADDLRAHGGEIGRASCRERVCESV
;
A
#
# COMPACT_ATOMS: atom_id res chain seq x y z
N MET A 1 21.26 -30.04 -14.28
CA MET A 1 21.05 -28.66 -13.76
C MET A 1 19.62 -28.32 -14.08
N THR A 2 18.87 -27.80 -13.12
CA THR A 2 17.49 -27.35 -13.37
C THR A 2 17.60 -25.96 -14.00
N ASP A 3 17.25 -25.86 -15.28
CA ASP A 3 17.26 -24.58 -15.99
C ASP A 3 16.02 -23.78 -15.60
N TYR A 4 16.20 -22.56 -15.11
CA TYR A 4 15.14 -21.61 -14.82
C TYR A 4 15.12 -20.49 -15.86
N ASP A 5 13.92 -20.07 -16.26
CA ASP A 5 13.74 -18.93 -17.17
C ASP A 5 13.88 -17.59 -16.41
N ALA A 6 13.59 -17.61 -15.09
CA ALA A 6 13.70 -16.41 -14.27
C ALA A 6 14.11 -16.74 -12.83
N ILE A 7 15.00 -15.92 -12.29
CA ILE A 7 15.46 -15.95 -10.90
C ILE A 7 15.04 -14.64 -10.21
N ILE A 8 14.36 -14.75 -9.08
CA ILE A 8 13.92 -13.62 -8.28
C ILE A 8 14.62 -13.65 -6.93
N VAL A 9 15.19 -12.54 -6.53
CA VAL A 9 15.89 -12.38 -5.24
C VAL A 9 15.00 -11.64 -4.26
N GLY A 10 14.57 -12.32 -3.22
CA GLY A 10 13.72 -11.85 -2.16
C GLY A 10 12.25 -12.25 -2.33
N SER A 11 11.68 -12.85 -1.29
CA SER A 11 10.31 -13.32 -1.21
C SER A 11 9.34 -12.31 -0.55
N GLY A 12 9.65 -11.03 -0.61
CA GLY A 12 8.70 -9.98 -0.23
C GLY A 12 7.53 -9.92 -1.21
N PRO A 13 6.43 -9.18 -0.88
CA PRO A 13 5.24 -9.14 -1.73
C PRO A 13 5.51 -8.79 -3.18
N ASN A 14 6.44 -7.88 -3.45
CA ASN A 14 6.80 -7.49 -4.81
C ASN A 14 7.52 -8.62 -5.57
N GLY A 15 8.48 -9.29 -4.93
CA GLY A 15 9.19 -10.43 -5.52
C GLY A 15 8.23 -11.58 -5.82
N LEU A 16 7.37 -11.94 -4.86
CA LEU A 16 6.37 -12.98 -5.05
C LEU A 16 5.33 -12.60 -6.12
N SER A 17 4.92 -11.34 -6.21
CA SER A 17 4.00 -10.89 -7.25
C SER A 17 4.61 -11.00 -8.65
N ALA A 18 5.91 -10.68 -8.79
CA ALA A 18 6.65 -10.88 -10.03
C ALA A 18 6.77 -12.37 -10.36
N ALA A 19 7.12 -13.21 -9.36
CA ALA A 19 7.24 -14.66 -9.52
C ALA A 19 5.93 -15.30 -9.99
N VAL A 20 4.82 -14.97 -9.33
CA VAL A 20 3.47 -15.43 -9.71
C VAL A 20 3.13 -15.00 -11.14
N THR A 21 3.44 -13.76 -11.50
CA THR A 21 3.15 -13.25 -12.85
C THR A 21 3.89 -14.04 -13.92
N LEU A 22 5.17 -14.34 -13.70
CA LEU A 22 6.02 -15.10 -14.63
C LEU A 22 5.63 -16.59 -14.66
N ALA A 23 5.39 -17.21 -13.50
CA ALA A 23 4.99 -18.62 -13.43
C ALA A 23 3.61 -18.85 -14.10
N ARG A 24 2.65 -17.95 -13.92
CA ARG A 24 1.36 -17.99 -14.62
C ARG A 24 1.50 -17.80 -16.13
N ALA A 25 2.57 -17.17 -16.60
CA ALA A 25 2.90 -17.09 -18.02
C ALA A 25 3.62 -18.34 -18.56
N GLY A 26 3.80 -19.39 -17.75
CA GLY A 26 4.41 -20.66 -18.12
C GLY A 26 5.93 -20.71 -17.99
N LEU A 27 6.55 -19.70 -17.39
CA LEU A 27 8.00 -19.66 -17.17
C LEU A 27 8.39 -20.48 -15.93
N LYS A 28 9.53 -21.14 -15.98
CA LYS A 28 10.16 -21.81 -14.83
C LYS A 28 10.79 -20.75 -13.93
N VAL A 29 10.25 -20.55 -12.74
CA VAL A 29 10.66 -19.48 -11.84
C VAL A 29 11.18 -20.04 -10.53
N ILE A 30 12.31 -19.50 -10.06
CA ILE A 30 12.79 -19.72 -8.69
C ILE A 30 12.90 -18.38 -7.96
N VAL A 31 12.48 -18.37 -6.70
CA VAL A 31 12.65 -17.24 -5.78
C VAL A 31 13.66 -17.63 -4.72
N PHE A 32 14.69 -16.83 -4.52
CA PHE A 32 15.65 -17.04 -3.44
C PHE A 32 15.36 -16.09 -2.28
N GLU A 33 15.21 -16.65 -1.06
CA GLU A 33 15.02 -15.91 0.17
C GLU A 33 16.17 -16.16 1.14
N ARG A 34 16.71 -15.07 1.72
CA ARG A 34 17.80 -15.14 2.70
C ARG A 34 17.32 -15.61 4.07
N ASN A 35 16.15 -15.16 4.49
CA ASN A 35 15.61 -15.48 5.81
C ASN A 35 15.01 -16.87 5.86
N ALA A 36 14.86 -17.42 7.07
CA ALA A 36 14.19 -18.70 7.28
C ALA A 36 12.70 -18.66 6.92
N THR A 37 12.07 -17.48 6.99
CA THR A 37 10.67 -17.24 6.68
C THR A 37 10.55 -16.31 5.48
N ILE A 38 9.63 -16.63 4.58
CA ILE A 38 9.29 -15.79 3.42
C ILE A 38 8.43 -14.59 3.85
N GLY A 39 8.37 -13.56 2.99
CA GLY A 39 7.38 -12.48 3.11
C GLY A 39 7.93 -11.09 3.32
N GLY A 40 9.24 -10.92 3.57
CA GLY A 40 9.84 -9.60 3.73
C GLY A 40 9.15 -8.78 4.84
N GLY A 41 8.67 -7.58 4.50
CA GLY A 41 7.95 -6.70 5.44
C GLY A 41 6.51 -7.13 5.75
N SER A 42 5.94 -8.09 5.01
CA SER A 42 4.60 -8.64 5.26
C SER A 42 4.64 -9.95 6.05
N ARG A 43 5.70 -10.18 6.82
CA ARG A 43 5.78 -11.32 7.75
C ARG A 43 4.96 -11.06 9.00
N THR A 44 4.38 -12.13 9.53
CA THR A 44 3.77 -12.15 10.87
C THR A 44 4.58 -13.12 11.72
N SER A 45 4.96 -12.72 12.92
CA SER A 45 5.83 -13.51 13.81
C SER A 45 5.53 -13.25 15.27
N GLU A 46 5.92 -14.18 16.15
CA GLU A 46 5.96 -13.96 17.58
C GLU A 46 7.16 -13.07 17.90
N LEU A 47 6.91 -11.79 18.26
CA LEU A 47 7.95 -10.80 18.52
C LEU A 47 8.07 -10.43 20.00
N THR A 48 7.09 -10.76 20.81
CA THR A 48 7.02 -10.40 22.24
C THR A 48 6.92 -11.66 23.09
N LEU A 49 5.74 -12.08 23.43
CA LEU A 49 5.50 -13.27 24.24
C LEU A 49 5.09 -14.43 23.34
N PRO A 50 5.37 -15.71 23.74
CA PRO A 50 4.91 -16.87 23.00
C PRO A 50 3.39 -16.88 22.80
N GLY A 51 2.93 -17.19 21.58
CA GLY A 51 1.53 -17.18 21.20
C GLY A 51 0.97 -15.82 20.77
N PHE A 52 1.75 -14.71 20.92
CA PHE A 52 1.34 -13.39 20.46
C PHE A 52 1.95 -13.07 19.09
N LEU A 53 1.14 -13.11 18.06
CA LEU A 53 1.54 -12.83 16.69
C LEU A 53 1.48 -11.33 16.39
N HIS A 54 2.53 -10.83 15.76
CA HIS A 54 2.66 -9.44 15.35
C HIS A 54 3.07 -9.37 13.88
N ASP A 55 2.53 -8.41 13.16
CA ASP A 55 3.03 -8.05 11.85
C ASP A 55 4.37 -7.31 12.00
N VAL A 56 5.41 -7.82 11.35
CA VAL A 56 6.80 -7.36 11.53
C VAL A 56 6.98 -5.91 11.08
N CYS A 57 6.28 -5.51 10.02
CA CYS A 57 6.41 -4.17 9.45
C CYS A 57 5.05 -3.62 9.00
N SER A 58 4.35 -4.32 8.11
CA SER A 58 3.13 -3.82 7.47
C SER A 58 1.92 -4.59 8.00
N ALA A 59 1.01 -3.91 8.71
CA ALA A 59 -0.19 -4.50 9.29
C ALA A 59 -1.48 -4.10 8.55
N VAL A 60 -1.48 -2.96 7.86
CA VAL A 60 -2.60 -2.48 7.05
C VAL A 60 -2.20 -2.35 5.60
N HIS A 61 -3.09 -2.71 4.69
CA HIS A 61 -2.75 -2.90 3.28
C HIS A 61 -3.69 -2.13 2.34
N PRO A 62 -3.63 -0.78 2.29
CA PRO A 62 -4.49 0.03 1.41
C PRO A 62 -4.37 -0.37 -0.07
N MET A 63 -3.20 -0.87 -0.49
CA MET A 63 -2.98 -1.34 -1.85
C MET A 63 -3.57 -2.73 -2.14
N ALA A 64 -3.97 -3.51 -1.12
CA ALA A 64 -4.52 -4.86 -1.33
C ALA A 64 -5.79 -4.84 -2.21
N LEU A 65 -6.65 -3.83 -2.03
CA LEU A 65 -7.86 -3.64 -2.81
C LEU A 65 -7.68 -2.66 -3.98
N ALA A 66 -6.67 -1.78 -3.95
CA ALA A 66 -6.44 -0.77 -4.96
C ALA A 66 -5.50 -1.24 -6.09
N SER A 67 -4.54 -2.12 -5.80
CA SER A 67 -3.53 -2.58 -6.75
C SER A 67 -4.13 -3.37 -7.91
N GLY A 68 -3.75 -3.00 -9.14
CA GLY A 68 -4.15 -3.75 -10.33
C GLY A 68 -3.65 -5.19 -10.36
N PHE A 69 -2.51 -5.47 -9.71
CA PHE A 69 -2.02 -6.85 -9.55
C PHE A 69 -2.95 -7.64 -8.62
N PHE A 70 -3.21 -7.16 -7.39
CA PHE A 70 -4.01 -7.91 -6.42
C PHE A 70 -5.46 -8.09 -6.85
N ARG A 71 -6.04 -7.15 -7.60
CA ARG A 71 -7.36 -7.35 -8.22
C ARG A 71 -7.36 -8.49 -9.25
N ARG A 72 -6.35 -8.57 -10.13
CA ARG A 72 -6.22 -9.70 -11.07
C ARG A 72 -5.88 -11.01 -10.38
N PHE A 73 -5.15 -10.93 -9.28
CA PHE A 73 -4.82 -12.07 -8.43
C PHE A 73 -6.03 -12.53 -7.63
N LYS A 74 -7.07 -11.69 -7.48
CA LYS A 74 -8.27 -11.92 -6.67
C LYS A 74 -7.90 -12.23 -5.23
N LEU A 75 -7.13 -11.34 -4.63
CA LEU A 75 -6.61 -11.52 -3.27
C LEU A 75 -7.75 -11.67 -2.25
N ASP A 76 -8.81 -10.90 -2.41
CA ASP A 76 -10.02 -10.89 -1.58
C ASP A 76 -10.86 -12.19 -1.66
N GLU A 77 -10.67 -13.00 -2.71
CA GLU A 77 -11.24 -14.36 -2.81
C GLU A 77 -10.33 -15.43 -2.17
N ARG A 78 -9.07 -15.10 -1.84
CA ARG A 78 -8.05 -16.04 -1.37
C ARG A 78 -7.73 -15.94 0.12
N ILE A 79 -7.95 -14.76 0.69
CA ILE A 79 -7.74 -14.49 2.12
C ILE A 79 -8.86 -13.65 2.68
N ASP A 80 -9.11 -13.79 3.96
CA ASP A 80 -10.08 -12.95 4.65
C ASP A 80 -9.47 -11.58 4.96
N LEU A 81 -10.14 -10.51 4.48
CA LEU A 81 -9.78 -9.13 4.75
C LEU A 81 -10.83 -8.46 5.61
N ARG A 82 -10.42 -7.92 6.74
CA ARG A 82 -11.26 -7.04 7.55
C ARG A 82 -11.04 -5.60 7.09
N VAL A 83 -12.11 -4.93 6.69
CA VAL A 83 -12.08 -3.51 6.32
C VAL A 83 -12.84 -2.70 7.38
N PRO A 84 -12.15 -2.04 8.32
CA PRO A 84 -12.78 -1.22 9.33
C PRO A 84 -13.54 -0.02 8.72
N GLU A 85 -14.54 0.49 9.45
CA GLU A 85 -15.20 1.75 9.08
C GLU A 85 -14.27 2.96 9.25
N VAL A 86 -13.38 2.91 10.23
CA VAL A 86 -12.32 3.89 10.46
C VAL A 86 -11.03 3.37 9.86
N SER A 87 -10.50 4.08 8.87
CA SER A 87 -9.24 3.73 8.22
C SER A 87 -8.03 4.10 9.10
N TYR A 88 -8.05 5.29 9.70
CA TYR A 88 -7.04 5.74 10.65
C TYR A 88 -7.56 6.84 11.56
N GLY A 89 -6.88 7.05 12.68
CA GLY A 89 -7.12 8.12 13.63
C GLY A 89 -5.85 8.89 13.94
N HIS A 90 -5.97 10.20 14.13
CA HIS A 90 -4.87 11.08 14.51
C HIS A 90 -5.18 11.71 15.86
N PRO A 91 -4.62 11.22 16.96
CA PRO A 91 -4.75 11.86 18.26
C PRO A 91 -3.96 13.16 18.29
N LEU A 92 -4.54 14.17 18.94
CA LEU A 92 -3.95 15.49 19.15
C LEU A 92 -4.05 15.87 20.62
N ASP A 93 -3.27 16.87 21.01
CA ASP A 93 -3.31 17.38 22.38
C ASP A 93 -4.71 17.84 22.80
N GLY A 94 -4.97 17.77 24.11
CA GLY A 94 -6.26 18.19 24.69
C GLY A 94 -7.40 17.21 24.43
N GLY A 95 -7.13 15.94 24.15
CA GLY A 95 -8.15 14.91 23.92
C GLY A 95 -8.86 15.02 22.58
N ARG A 96 -8.34 15.83 21.67
CA ARG A 96 -8.84 15.95 20.29
C ARG A 96 -8.32 14.81 19.41
N ALA A 97 -9.05 14.53 18.33
CA ALA A 97 -8.60 13.57 17.32
C ALA A 97 -9.20 13.89 15.96
N GLY A 98 -8.45 13.63 14.91
CA GLY A 98 -8.97 13.54 13.56
C GLY A 98 -9.25 12.07 13.21
N ILE A 99 -10.46 11.75 12.77
CA ILE A 99 -10.88 10.39 12.44
C ILE A 99 -11.18 10.30 10.94
N ALA A 100 -10.44 9.48 10.26
CA ALA A 100 -10.68 9.18 8.85
C ALA A 100 -11.62 7.97 8.72
N TRP A 101 -12.91 8.27 8.61
CA TRP A 101 -13.91 7.28 8.25
C TRP A 101 -13.75 6.87 6.79
N ARG A 102 -14.09 5.64 6.45
CA ARG A 102 -14.20 5.25 5.04
C ARG A 102 -15.20 6.14 4.30
N ASP A 103 -16.28 6.51 4.94
CA ASP A 103 -17.19 7.55 4.45
C ASP A 103 -16.53 8.94 4.54
N LEU A 104 -16.29 9.55 3.37
CA LEU A 104 -15.68 10.87 3.27
C LEU A 104 -16.56 11.97 3.86
N ASP A 105 -17.88 11.87 3.75
CA ASP A 105 -18.80 12.87 4.25
C ASP A 105 -18.81 12.86 5.78
N ARG A 106 -18.81 11.68 6.39
CA ARG A 106 -18.67 11.54 7.84
C ARG A 106 -17.33 12.07 8.36
N THR A 107 -16.25 11.89 7.60
CA THR A 107 -14.95 12.50 7.92
C THR A 107 -15.03 14.01 7.88
N ALA A 108 -15.62 14.57 6.82
CA ALA A 108 -15.77 16.01 6.65
C ALA A 108 -16.65 16.63 7.74
N GLU A 109 -17.74 15.99 8.13
CA GLU A 109 -18.58 16.41 9.26
C GLU A 109 -17.77 16.50 10.56
N GLY A 110 -16.93 15.49 10.85
CA GLY A 110 -16.07 15.48 12.03
C GLY A 110 -14.98 16.57 12.04
N LEU A 111 -14.63 17.12 10.87
CA LEU A 111 -13.67 18.23 10.73
C LEU A 111 -14.31 19.62 10.84
N GLY A 112 -15.63 19.71 11.02
CA GLY A 112 -16.34 20.96 11.23
C GLY A 112 -16.06 22.00 10.16
N VAL A 113 -15.50 23.16 10.55
CA VAL A 113 -15.25 24.28 9.62
C VAL A 113 -14.32 23.92 8.47
N ASP A 114 -13.45 22.94 8.62
CA ASP A 114 -12.51 22.49 7.59
C ASP A 114 -13.05 21.33 6.73
N GLY A 115 -14.20 20.78 7.08
CA GLY A 115 -14.83 19.69 6.34
C GLY A 115 -15.04 19.97 4.85
N PRO A 116 -15.63 21.11 4.45
CA PRO A 116 -15.78 21.46 3.04
C PRO A 116 -14.44 21.56 2.30
N ALA A 117 -13.41 22.10 2.94
CA ALA A 117 -12.05 22.20 2.36
C ALA A 117 -11.42 20.82 2.17
N PHE A 118 -11.56 19.93 3.16
CA PHE A 118 -11.08 18.55 3.09
C PHE A 118 -11.81 17.77 2.00
N LYS A 119 -13.13 17.87 1.93
CA LYS A 119 -13.95 17.25 0.88
C LYS A 119 -13.60 17.77 -0.52
N SER A 120 -13.35 19.07 -0.67
CA SER A 120 -12.88 19.67 -1.92
C SER A 120 -11.50 19.16 -2.35
N LEU A 121 -10.61 18.86 -1.40
CA LEU A 121 -9.31 18.28 -1.66
C LEU A 121 -9.41 16.80 -2.11
N MET A 122 -10.09 15.99 -1.30
CA MET A 122 -10.09 14.54 -1.42
C MET A 122 -11.19 14.00 -2.33
N GLY A 123 -12.37 14.62 -2.35
CA GLY A 123 -13.55 14.10 -3.04
C GLY A 123 -13.33 13.76 -4.51
N PRO A 124 -12.75 14.63 -5.34
CA PRO A 124 -12.48 14.33 -6.74
C PRO A 124 -11.49 13.17 -6.94
N LEU A 125 -10.56 12.97 -6.00
CA LEU A 125 -9.60 11.85 -6.03
C LEU A 125 -10.30 10.55 -5.63
N VAL A 126 -11.12 10.58 -4.56
CA VAL A 126 -11.91 9.43 -4.09
C VAL A 126 -12.89 8.97 -5.17
N ALA A 127 -13.59 9.88 -5.83
CA ALA A 127 -14.49 9.56 -6.95
C ALA A 127 -13.77 8.92 -8.16
N ASN A 128 -12.46 9.06 -8.23
CA ASN A 128 -11.62 8.50 -9.30
C ASN A 128 -10.52 7.57 -8.76
N ALA A 129 -10.75 6.92 -7.62
CA ALA A 129 -9.72 6.15 -6.89
C ALA A 129 -9.01 5.12 -7.76
N ASP A 130 -9.73 4.40 -8.61
CA ASP A 130 -9.16 3.41 -9.53
C ASP A 130 -8.21 4.03 -10.56
N ARG A 131 -8.54 5.22 -11.06
CA ARG A 131 -7.69 5.97 -11.99
C ARG A 131 -6.46 6.54 -11.29
N VAL A 132 -6.63 6.97 -10.03
CA VAL A 132 -5.51 7.38 -9.16
C VAL A 132 -4.58 6.19 -8.93
N ALA A 133 -5.12 5.01 -8.59
CA ALA A 133 -4.33 3.79 -8.38
C ALA A 133 -3.58 3.36 -9.65
N GLN A 134 -4.20 3.46 -10.83
CA GLN A 134 -3.52 3.18 -12.10
C GLN A 134 -2.38 4.17 -12.37
N PHE A 135 -2.60 5.45 -12.13
CA PHE A 135 -1.58 6.49 -12.33
C PHE A 135 -0.41 6.31 -11.36
N THR A 136 -0.68 6.23 -10.06
CA THR A 136 0.36 6.12 -9.02
C THR A 136 1.07 4.76 -9.00
N GLY A 137 0.44 3.71 -9.51
CA GLY A 137 1.01 2.37 -9.66
C GLY A 137 1.66 2.10 -11.02
N SER A 138 1.75 3.10 -11.89
CA SER A 138 2.40 2.99 -13.21
C SER A 138 3.75 3.73 -13.24
N GLN A 139 4.47 3.58 -14.36
CA GLN A 139 5.66 4.38 -14.60
C GLN A 139 5.27 5.86 -14.80
N LEU A 140 5.78 6.75 -13.96
CA LEU A 140 5.44 8.17 -13.98
C LEU A 140 5.87 8.90 -15.27
N LEU A 141 6.84 8.36 -16.00
CA LEU A 141 7.33 8.93 -17.28
C LEU A 141 6.52 8.49 -18.51
N GLN A 142 5.43 7.76 -18.32
CA GLN A 142 4.53 7.40 -19.41
C GLN A 142 3.37 8.39 -19.53
N LEU A 143 2.80 8.50 -20.74
CA LEU A 143 1.55 9.23 -20.91
C LEU A 143 0.45 8.56 -20.08
N PRO A 144 -0.18 9.30 -19.15
CA PRO A 144 -1.20 8.73 -18.30
C PRO A 144 -2.44 8.32 -19.12
N ARG A 145 -2.98 7.13 -18.84
CA ARG A 145 -4.22 6.65 -19.47
C ARG A 145 -5.42 7.56 -19.20
N HIS A 146 -5.40 8.28 -18.08
CA HIS A 146 -6.43 9.21 -17.64
C HIS A 146 -5.81 10.58 -17.37
N PRO A 147 -5.53 11.40 -18.41
CA PRO A 147 -4.77 12.64 -18.27
C PRO A 147 -5.44 13.67 -17.36
N VAL A 148 -6.77 13.75 -17.35
CA VAL A 148 -7.52 14.66 -16.47
C VAL A 148 -7.33 14.29 -15.00
N THR A 149 -7.44 12.99 -14.65
CA THR A 149 -7.21 12.52 -13.28
C THR A 149 -5.75 12.71 -12.87
N ALA A 150 -4.81 12.45 -13.76
CA ALA A 150 -3.38 12.66 -13.50
C ALA A 150 -3.06 14.15 -13.28
N ALA A 151 -3.61 15.04 -14.10
CA ALA A 151 -3.45 16.49 -13.94
C ALA A 151 -4.06 16.98 -12.62
N LEU A 152 -5.26 16.52 -12.29
CA LEU A 152 -5.92 16.84 -11.02
C LEU A 152 -5.07 16.38 -9.83
N PHE A 153 -4.59 15.12 -9.85
CA PHE A 153 -3.69 14.59 -8.81
C PHE A 153 -2.41 15.42 -8.73
N GLY A 154 -1.80 15.75 -9.86
CA GLY A 154 -0.59 16.58 -9.95
C GLY A 154 -0.78 17.98 -9.34
N LEU A 155 -1.89 18.67 -9.66
CA LEU A 155 -2.21 19.96 -9.07
C LEU A 155 -2.37 19.89 -7.55
N ARG A 156 -3.06 18.85 -7.04
CA ARG A 156 -3.19 18.63 -5.60
C ARG A 156 -1.84 18.27 -4.96
N ALA A 157 -1.01 17.49 -5.64
CA ALA A 157 0.34 17.17 -5.18
C ALA A 157 1.24 18.41 -5.13
N LEU A 158 1.15 19.31 -6.09
CA LEU A 158 1.85 20.60 -6.07
C LEU A 158 1.38 21.48 -4.91
N GLU A 159 0.07 21.57 -4.69
CA GLU A 159 -0.49 22.31 -3.56
C GLU A 159 0.03 21.73 -2.23
N GLN A 160 -0.18 20.42 -1.99
CA GLN A 160 0.17 19.76 -0.74
C GLN A 160 1.69 19.56 -0.56
N GLY A 161 2.45 19.58 -1.63
CA GLY A 161 3.92 19.49 -1.63
C GLY A 161 4.65 20.83 -1.55
N SER A 162 3.95 21.95 -1.44
CA SER A 162 4.46 23.31 -1.36
C SER A 162 4.24 23.93 0.02
N PRO A 163 4.83 25.10 0.32
CA PRO A 163 4.52 25.86 1.54
C PRO A 163 3.05 26.22 1.73
N ALA A 164 2.24 26.13 0.67
CA ALA A 164 0.80 26.38 0.72
C ALA A 164 -0.05 25.21 1.22
N TRP A 165 0.56 24.07 1.59
CA TRP A 165 -0.11 22.80 1.88
C TRP A 165 -1.26 22.85 2.90
N ASN A 166 -1.20 23.77 3.88
CA ASN A 166 -2.21 23.93 4.91
C ASN A 166 -3.09 25.19 4.79
N LEU A 167 -2.85 26.04 3.79
CA LEU A 167 -3.54 27.33 3.65
C LEU A 167 -5.06 27.22 3.45
N ARG A 168 -5.55 26.07 2.98
CA ARG A 168 -6.99 25.83 2.82
C ARG A 168 -7.72 25.56 4.12
N PHE A 169 -7.00 25.25 5.20
CA PHE A 169 -7.54 24.86 6.48
C PHE A 169 -7.45 26.00 7.50
N ARG A 170 -8.42 26.05 8.41
CA ARG A 170 -8.51 27.06 9.47
C ARG A 170 -8.09 26.50 10.83
N GLN A 171 -8.14 25.17 10.98
CA GLN A 171 -7.79 24.44 12.20
C GLN A 171 -6.64 23.46 11.91
N ASP A 172 -6.09 22.87 12.95
CA ASP A 172 -4.94 21.98 12.89
C ASP A 172 -5.28 20.51 12.64
N VAL A 173 -6.54 20.08 12.84
CA VAL A 173 -6.94 18.68 12.77
C VAL A 173 -6.78 18.11 11.36
N ALA A 174 -7.33 18.78 10.34
CA ALA A 174 -7.25 18.30 8.97
C ALA A 174 -5.80 18.30 8.44
N PRO A 175 -4.97 19.35 8.64
CA PRO A 175 -3.54 19.29 8.35
C PRO A 175 -2.81 18.17 9.09
N ALA A 176 -3.10 17.92 10.37
CA ALA A 176 -2.49 16.86 11.15
C ALA A 176 -2.81 15.46 10.56
N MET A 177 -4.05 15.24 10.16
CA MET A 177 -4.45 13.99 9.48
C MET A 177 -3.67 13.78 8.18
N LEU A 178 -3.55 14.82 7.35
CA LEU A 178 -2.81 14.74 6.08
C LEU A 178 -1.32 14.52 6.32
N SER A 179 -0.72 15.25 7.28
CA SER A 179 0.72 15.12 7.58
C SER A 179 1.07 13.75 8.16
N GLY A 180 0.21 13.16 8.99
CA GLY A 180 0.45 11.83 9.51
C GLY A 180 0.43 10.75 8.42
N VAL A 181 -0.47 10.85 7.46
CA VAL A 181 -0.45 9.95 6.29
C VAL A 181 0.77 10.25 5.40
N ALA A 182 1.12 11.52 5.22
CA ALA A 182 2.30 11.93 4.45
C ALA A 182 3.62 11.38 5.03
N ALA A 183 3.68 11.19 6.36
CA ALA A 183 4.85 10.64 7.07
C ALA A 183 5.25 9.23 6.60
N HIS A 184 4.37 8.48 5.95
CA HIS A 184 4.70 7.19 5.33
C HIS A 184 5.82 7.28 4.28
N SER A 185 6.05 8.44 3.68
CA SER A 185 7.15 8.63 2.74
C SER A 185 8.51 8.87 3.39
N ILE A 186 8.58 9.02 4.74
CA ILE A 186 9.80 9.23 5.54
C ILE A 186 10.67 10.35 4.93
N ARG A 187 10.05 11.48 4.63
CA ARG A 187 10.70 12.67 4.04
C ARG A 187 10.28 13.93 4.76
N PRO A 188 11.11 14.98 4.76
CA PRO A 188 10.67 16.30 5.25
C PRO A 188 9.44 16.80 4.51
N MET A 189 8.54 17.44 5.25
CA MET A 189 7.33 18.07 4.72
C MET A 189 7.48 19.60 4.72
N PRO A 190 6.87 20.29 3.73
CA PRO A 190 6.18 19.75 2.56
C PRO A 190 7.15 19.29 1.47
N SER A 191 6.77 18.25 0.71
CA SER A 191 7.47 17.81 -0.51
C SER A 191 6.52 17.06 -1.43
N LEU A 192 6.86 16.93 -2.71
CA LEU A 192 6.02 16.20 -3.67
C LEU A 192 5.83 14.72 -3.29
N SER A 193 6.85 14.09 -2.70
CA SER A 193 6.75 12.70 -2.25
C SER A 193 5.80 12.54 -1.07
N THR A 194 5.84 13.46 -0.10
CA THR A 194 4.93 13.45 1.05
C THR A 194 3.49 13.75 0.63
N ALA A 195 3.31 14.69 -0.29
CA ALA A 195 2.01 14.98 -0.88
C ALA A 195 1.44 13.78 -1.65
N GLY A 196 2.28 13.13 -2.47
CA GLY A 196 1.89 11.93 -3.21
C GLY A 196 1.43 10.80 -2.29
N ALA A 197 2.16 10.55 -1.19
CA ALA A 197 1.78 9.57 -0.19
C ALA A 197 0.44 9.93 0.49
N ALA A 198 0.31 11.17 0.99
CA ALA A 198 -0.92 11.62 1.66
C ALA A 198 -2.15 11.51 0.75
N LEU A 199 -2.05 11.99 -0.48
CA LEU A 199 -3.16 11.98 -1.42
C LEU A 199 -3.53 10.57 -1.88
N SER A 200 -2.54 9.71 -2.16
CA SER A 200 -2.81 8.33 -2.60
C SER A 200 -3.42 7.50 -1.47
N LEU A 201 -2.74 7.44 -0.33
CA LEU A 201 -3.20 6.63 0.81
C LEU A 201 -4.52 7.16 1.39
N GLY A 202 -4.68 8.50 1.47
CA GLY A 202 -5.94 9.12 1.85
C GLY A 202 -7.07 8.81 0.88
N THR A 203 -6.81 8.81 -0.44
CA THR A 203 -7.79 8.40 -1.45
C THR A 203 -8.27 6.97 -1.20
N TYR A 204 -7.33 6.04 -0.96
CA TYR A 204 -7.69 4.63 -0.71
C TYR A 204 -8.41 4.46 0.63
N ALA A 205 -8.08 5.26 1.66
CA ALA A 205 -8.74 5.22 2.95
C ALA A 205 -10.25 5.47 2.83
N HIS A 206 -10.65 6.40 1.98
CA HIS A 206 -12.06 6.74 1.76
C HIS A 206 -12.74 5.89 0.67
N ALA A 207 -12.00 5.43 -0.36
CA ALA A 207 -12.58 4.66 -1.46
C ALA A 207 -12.76 3.17 -1.11
N HIS A 208 -11.73 2.56 -0.55
CA HIS A 208 -11.66 1.12 -0.31
C HIS A 208 -11.48 0.76 1.17
N GLY A 209 -11.11 1.73 2.00
CA GLY A 209 -10.66 1.52 3.38
C GLY A 209 -9.22 0.97 3.42
N TRP A 210 -8.73 0.76 4.63
CA TRP A 210 -7.43 0.16 4.89
C TRP A 210 -7.62 -1.27 5.42
N PRO A 211 -7.62 -2.29 4.55
CA PRO A 211 -7.89 -3.66 4.95
C PRO A 211 -6.76 -4.23 5.81
N ILE A 212 -7.17 -5.08 6.74
CA ILE A 212 -6.30 -5.84 7.65
C ILE A 212 -6.53 -7.33 7.36
N PRO A 213 -5.50 -8.09 6.98
CA PRO A 213 -5.63 -9.52 6.78
C PRO A 213 -5.90 -10.26 8.09
N ILE A 214 -6.89 -11.12 8.09
CA ILE A 214 -7.15 -12.01 9.22
C ILE A 214 -6.03 -13.05 9.29
N GLY A 215 -5.50 -13.26 10.49
CA GLY A 215 -4.31 -14.12 10.68
C GLY A 215 -2.98 -13.44 10.39
N GLY A 216 -3.00 -12.12 10.14
CA GLY A 216 -1.81 -11.30 9.90
C GLY A 216 -1.41 -11.22 8.43
N SER A 217 -0.47 -10.31 8.15
CA SER A 217 0.00 -9.99 6.81
C SER A 217 0.68 -11.17 6.10
N GLN A 218 1.13 -12.18 6.85
CA GLN A 218 1.67 -13.43 6.32
C GLN A 218 0.67 -14.17 5.43
N SER A 219 -0.64 -13.98 5.64
CA SER A 219 -1.67 -14.61 4.80
C SER A 219 -1.57 -14.17 3.32
N ILE A 220 -1.24 -12.91 3.06
CA ILE A 220 -0.98 -12.40 1.70
C ILE A 220 0.21 -13.14 1.08
N VAL A 221 1.28 -13.29 1.85
CA VAL A 221 2.50 -13.97 1.42
C VAL A 221 2.23 -15.43 1.11
N ASN A 222 1.51 -16.11 1.98
CA ASN A 222 1.15 -17.52 1.81
C ASN A 222 0.31 -17.71 0.54
N ALA A 223 -0.71 -16.88 0.32
CA ALA A 223 -1.53 -16.94 -0.89
C ALA A 223 -0.70 -16.77 -2.18
N LEU A 224 0.28 -15.86 -2.18
CA LEU A 224 1.19 -15.68 -3.31
C LEU A 224 2.12 -16.88 -3.50
N ALA A 225 2.69 -17.40 -2.41
CA ALA A 225 3.60 -18.55 -2.45
C ALA A 225 2.89 -19.83 -2.90
N ASP A 226 1.67 -20.03 -2.46
CA ASP A 226 0.86 -21.20 -2.83
C ASP A 226 0.47 -21.14 -4.32
N ASP A 227 0.11 -19.96 -4.82
CA ASP A 227 -0.16 -19.77 -6.24
C ASP A 227 1.09 -19.98 -7.10
N LEU A 228 2.25 -19.47 -6.66
CA LEU A 228 3.53 -19.69 -7.31
C LEU A 228 3.83 -21.20 -7.44
N ARG A 229 3.71 -21.95 -6.35
CA ARG A 229 3.93 -23.40 -6.31
C ARG A 229 2.93 -24.16 -7.19
N ALA A 230 1.67 -23.75 -7.18
CA ALA A 230 0.63 -24.34 -8.03
C ALA A 230 0.92 -24.19 -9.53
N HIS A 231 1.72 -23.19 -9.91
CA HIS A 231 2.20 -22.97 -11.28
C HIS A 231 3.64 -23.44 -11.52
N GLY A 232 4.16 -24.34 -10.65
CA GLY A 232 5.47 -24.96 -10.82
C GLY A 232 6.67 -24.08 -10.43
N GLY A 233 6.43 -22.93 -9.80
CA GLY A 233 7.52 -22.10 -9.30
C GLY A 233 8.08 -22.61 -7.96
N GLU A 234 9.34 -22.33 -7.71
CA GLU A 234 10.07 -22.79 -6.55
C GLU A 234 10.51 -21.62 -5.64
N ILE A 235 10.63 -21.92 -4.34
CA ILE A 235 11.21 -20.98 -3.37
C ILE A 235 12.39 -21.70 -2.70
N GLY A 236 13.58 -21.22 -2.96
CA GLY A 236 14.83 -21.72 -2.40
C GLY A 236 15.41 -20.77 -1.36
N ARG A 237 16.35 -21.26 -0.58
CA ARG A 237 17.08 -20.46 0.41
C ARG A 237 18.46 -20.10 -0.12
N ALA A 238 18.80 -18.80 -0.12
CA ALA A 238 20.14 -18.33 -0.43
C ALA A 238 20.64 -17.38 0.66
N SER A 239 21.83 -17.59 1.17
CA SER A 239 22.41 -16.82 2.27
C SER A 239 23.06 -15.50 1.83
N CYS A 240 23.34 -15.31 0.52
CA CYS A 240 23.85 -14.05 -0.04
C CYS A 240 23.65 -14.01 -1.57
N ARG A 241 23.78 -12.80 -2.15
CA ARG A 241 23.70 -12.61 -3.61
C ARG A 241 24.73 -13.44 -4.41
N GLU A 242 25.90 -13.67 -3.85
CA GLU A 242 26.97 -14.42 -4.50
C GLU A 242 26.57 -15.88 -4.79
N ARG A 243 25.84 -16.52 -3.87
CA ARG A 243 25.38 -17.91 -4.09
C ARG A 243 24.28 -18.03 -5.16
N VAL A 244 23.59 -16.94 -5.47
CA VAL A 244 22.62 -16.93 -6.57
C VAL A 244 23.34 -16.99 -7.92
N CYS A 245 24.51 -16.35 -8.04
CA CYS A 245 25.33 -16.39 -9.26
C CYS A 245 26.00 -17.73 -9.51
N GLU A 246 26.24 -18.54 -8.46
CA GLU A 246 26.83 -19.89 -8.60
C GLU A 246 25.79 -20.96 -8.97
N SER A 247 24.50 -20.61 -8.93
CA SER A 247 23.37 -21.52 -9.20
C SER A 247 22.77 -21.34 -10.60
N VAL A 248 23.39 -20.48 -11.44
CA VAL A 248 22.97 -20.19 -12.82
C VAL A 248 23.86 -20.88 -13.84
#